data_761aad39d3b5f1bfa236df0474d5605b
#
_entry.id   761aad39d3b5f1bfa236df0474d5605b
#
_cell.length_a   1.000
_cell.length_b   1.000
_cell.length_c   1.000
_cell.angle_alpha   90.00
_cell.angle_beta   90.00
_cell.angle_gamma   90.00
#
_symmetry.space_group_name_H-M   'P 1'
#
loop_
_entity.id
_entity.type
_entity.pdbx_description
1 polymer ?
#
loop_
_entity_poly.entity_id
_entity_poly.type
_entity_poly.pdbx_seq_one_letter_code
_entity_poly.pdbx_strand_id
1 'polypeptide(L)'
;MSSLAESEGGPRRAVAIVAIANLAYFLVEFAVARQIGSVSLFADSIDFLEDAALNLLIVIALAWSVASRARTSKVLAAFIVVPGIATLWTAWEKFGNPAPPEPWLLSATGLGALVVNVGCALLLARYRHHSGSL
;
A
#
# COMPACT_ATOMS: atom_id res chain seq x y z
N MET A 1 2.74 -32.46 12.08
CA MET A 1 2.48 -32.01 10.69
C MET A 1 1.44 -30.90 10.58
N SER A 2 0.32 -30.96 11.30
CA SER A 2 -0.67 -29.89 11.34
C SER A 2 -0.11 -28.55 11.87
N SER A 3 0.79 -28.59 12.86
CA SER A 3 1.36 -27.39 13.46
C SER A 3 2.28 -26.60 12.51
N LEU A 4 2.98 -27.28 11.59
CA LEU A 4 3.84 -26.63 10.61
C LEU A 4 3.02 -25.93 9.51
N ALA A 5 1.94 -26.58 9.06
CA ALA A 5 1.03 -26.00 8.09
C ALA A 5 0.29 -24.77 8.68
N GLU A 6 -0.07 -24.83 9.95
CA GLU A 6 -0.69 -23.72 10.66
C GLU A 6 0.30 -22.56 10.88
N SER A 7 1.58 -22.85 11.14
CA SER A 7 2.60 -21.82 11.31
C SER A 7 2.95 -21.10 10.00
N GLU A 8 2.85 -21.78 8.87
CA GLU A 8 3.06 -21.16 7.55
C GLU A 8 1.83 -20.39 7.07
N GLY A 9 0.62 -20.84 7.41
CA GLY A 9 -0.62 -20.21 7.02
C GLY A 9 -0.86 -18.86 7.70
N GLY A 10 -0.43 -18.71 8.97
CA GLY A 10 -0.60 -17.49 9.74
C GLY A 10 0.14 -16.29 9.16
N PRO A 11 1.47 -16.36 8.94
CA PRO A 11 2.24 -15.26 8.35
C PRO A 11 1.77 -14.88 6.94
N ARG A 12 1.46 -15.87 6.11
CA ARG A 12 0.96 -15.65 4.76
C ARG A 12 -0.39 -14.93 4.77
N ARG A 13 -1.27 -15.33 5.69
CA ARG A 13 -2.57 -14.69 5.88
C ARG A 13 -2.41 -13.23 6.33
N ALA A 14 -1.48 -12.96 7.25
CA ALA A 14 -1.18 -11.62 7.73
C ALA A 14 -0.72 -10.72 6.57
N VAL A 15 0.21 -11.20 5.76
CA VAL A 15 0.71 -10.45 4.59
C VAL A 15 -0.43 -10.20 3.58
N ALA A 16 -1.30 -11.18 3.35
CA ALA A 16 -2.47 -11.02 2.48
C ALA A 16 -3.45 -9.96 3.02
N ILE A 17 -3.71 -9.96 4.31
CA ILE A 17 -4.57 -8.95 4.96
C ILE A 17 -3.96 -7.56 4.80
N VAL A 18 -2.65 -7.43 5.02
CA VAL A 18 -1.94 -6.16 4.85
C VAL A 18 -2.03 -5.68 3.40
N ALA A 19 -1.83 -6.58 2.43
CA ALA A 19 -1.96 -6.24 1.01
C ALA A 19 -3.36 -5.70 0.69
N ILE A 20 -4.40 -6.37 1.16
CA ILE A 20 -5.80 -5.98 0.92
C ILE A 20 -6.11 -4.65 1.62
N ALA A 21 -5.68 -4.48 2.86
CA ALA A 21 -5.89 -3.25 3.62
C ALA A 21 -5.23 -2.05 2.94
N ASN A 22 -3.98 -2.22 2.50
CA ASN A 22 -3.25 -1.17 1.78
C ASN A 22 -3.90 -0.83 0.45
N LEU A 23 -4.35 -1.84 -0.30
CA LEU A 23 -5.03 -1.61 -1.56
C LEU A 23 -6.36 -0.88 -1.37
N ALA A 24 -7.15 -1.30 -0.39
CA ALA A 24 -8.43 -0.65 -0.07
C ALA A 24 -8.21 0.81 0.34
N TYR A 25 -7.20 1.06 1.17
CA TYR A 25 -6.93 2.42 1.63
C TYR A 25 -6.30 3.29 0.52
N PHE A 26 -5.51 2.70 -0.37
CA PHE A 26 -5.09 3.39 -1.59
C PHE A 26 -6.28 3.94 -2.37
N LEU A 27 -7.31 3.12 -2.57
CA LEU A 27 -8.51 3.55 -3.30
C LEU A 27 -9.23 4.68 -2.59
N VAL A 28 -9.35 4.61 -1.26
CA VAL A 28 -9.99 5.67 -0.44
C VAL A 28 -9.20 6.97 -0.56
N GLU A 29 -7.90 6.94 -0.32
CA GLU A 29 -7.06 8.14 -0.36
C GLU A 29 -6.97 8.75 -1.75
N PHE A 30 -6.82 7.91 -2.77
CA PHE A 30 -6.72 8.38 -4.14
C PHE A 30 -8.02 9.10 -4.56
N ALA A 31 -9.18 8.53 -4.21
CA ALA A 31 -10.47 9.13 -4.50
C ALA A 31 -10.65 10.46 -3.76
N VAL A 32 -10.33 10.50 -2.46
CA VAL A 32 -10.42 11.75 -1.67
C VAL A 32 -9.42 12.78 -2.18
N ALA A 33 -8.19 12.37 -2.49
CA ALA A 33 -7.15 13.25 -3.01
C ALA A 33 -7.59 13.92 -4.31
N ARG A 34 -8.22 13.17 -5.21
CA ARG A 34 -8.80 13.74 -6.43
C ARG A 34 -9.92 14.74 -6.14
N GLN A 35 -10.78 14.41 -5.20
CA GLN A 35 -11.94 15.22 -4.86
C GLN A 35 -11.54 16.57 -4.25
N ILE A 36 -10.56 16.57 -3.33
CA ILE A 36 -10.12 17.80 -2.66
C ILE A 36 -8.87 18.41 -3.28
N GLY A 37 -8.28 17.77 -4.26
CA GLY A 37 -7.07 18.24 -4.93
C GLY A 37 -5.84 18.27 -4.05
N SER A 38 -5.67 17.29 -3.15
CA SER A 38 -4.53 17.22 -2.24
C SER A 38 -3.37 16.44 -2.85
N VAL A 39 -2.25 17.10 -3.10
CA VAL A 39 -1.03 16.48 -3.60
C VAL A 39 -0.44 15.54 -2.55
N SER A 40 -0.48 15.93 -1.27
CA SER A 40 0.04 15.09 -0.19
C SER A 40 -0.72 13.77 -0.04
N LEU A 41 -2.05 13.80 -0.18
CA LEU A 41 -2.84 12.56 -0.18
C LEU A 41 -2.60 11.71 -1.42
N PHE A 42 -2.37 12.32 -2.59
CA PHE A 42 -1.97 11.57 -3.78
C PHE A 42 -0.67 10.82 -3.55
N ALA A 43 0.34 11.50 -2.99
CA ALA A 43 1.63 10.89 -2.69
C ALA A 43 1.49 9.76 -1.66
N ASP A 44 0.73 9.99 -0.60
CA ASP A 44 0.48 8.99 0.44
C ASP A 44 -0.26 7.77 -0.11
N SER A 45 -1.23 7.98 -1.00
CA SER A 45 -1.96 6.87 -1.65
C SER A 45 -1.03 5.98 -2.46
N ILE A 46 0.01 6.54 -3.09
CA ILE A 46 0.98 5.76 -3.86
C ILE A 46 1.80 4.87 -2.91
N ASP A 47 2.15 5.34 -1.73
CA ASP A 47 2.83 4.52 -0.73
C ASP A 47 1.98 3.30 -0.34
N PHE A 48 0.67 3.49 -0.16
CA PHE A 48 -0.25 2.37 0.07
C PHE A 48 -0.29 1.40 -1.10
N LEU A 49 -0.26 1.90 -2.33
CA LEU A 49 -0.23 1.06 -3.53
C LEU A 49 1.07 0.26 -3.62
N GLU A 50 2.20 0.89 -3.32
CA GLU A 50 3.50 0.21 -3.27
C GLU A 50 3.51 -0.91 -2.23
N ASP A 51 3.04 -0.61 -1.02
CA ASP A 51 2.97 -1.60 0.06
C ASP A 51 2.05 -2.77 -0.32
N ALA A 52 0.90 -2.48 -0.93
CA ALA A 52 -0.01 -3.51 -1.42
C ALA A 52 0.64 -4.38 -2.48
N ALA A 53 1.34 -3.77 -3.43
CA ALA A 53 2.02 -4.49 -4.51
C ALA A 53 3.13 -5.39 -3.98
N LEU A 54 3.95 -4.90 -3.06
CA LEU A 54 5.03 -5.67 -2.45
C LEU A 54 4.49 -6.85 -1.64
N ASN A 55 3.48 -6.62 -0.82
CA ASN A 55 2.88 -7.68 -0.01
C ASN A 55 2.16 -8.72 -0.87
N LEU A 56 1.45 -8.27 -1.91
CA LEU A 56 0.81 -9.18 -2.85
C LEU A 56 1.84 -10.04 -3.59
N LEU A 57 2.93 -9.44 -4.02
CA LEU A 57 4.03 -10.16 -4.68
C LEU A 57 4.61 -11.24 -3.75
N ILE A 58 4.81 -10.92 -2.48
CA ILE A 58 5.28 -11.89 -1.49
C ILE A 58 4.32 -13.08 -1.38
N VAL A 59 3.01 -12.81 -1.31
CA VAL A 59 2.00 -13.87 -1.15
C VAL A 59 1.91 -14.79 -2.35
N ILE A 60 1.88 -14.23 -3.56
CA ILE A 60 1.56 -15.01 -4.77
C ILE A 60 2.78 -15.53 -5.51
N ALA A 61 3.93 -14.89 -5.33
CA ALA A 61 5.11 -15.17 -6.16
C ALA A 61 6.16 -16.07 -5.50
N LEU A 62 5.97 -16.47 -4.24
CA LEU A 62 6.93 -17.31 -3.52
C LEU A 62 7.17 -18.66 -4.20
N ALA A 63 6.15 -19.22 -4.85
CA ALA A 63 6.22 -20.49 -5.55
C ALA A 63 6.59 -20.34 -7.03
N TRP A 64 6.78 -19.13 -7.51
CA TRP A 64 7.02 -18.87 -8.94
C TRP A 64 8.51 -18.89 -9.27
N SER A 65 8.82 -19.14 -10.54
CA SER A 65 10.18 -19.01 -11.05
C SER A 65 10.69 -17.58 -10.94
N VAL A 66 12.02 -17.42 -10.92
CA VAL A 66 12.65 -16.08 -10.88
C VAL A 66 12.18 -15.21 -12.05
N ALA A 67 12.06 -15.81 -13.25
CA ALA A 67 11.61 -15.09 -14.43
C ALA A 67 10.17 -14.58 -14.29
N SER A 68 9.26 -15.41 -13.73
CA SER A 68 7.86 -15.03 -13.51
C SER A 68 7.73 -13.92 -12.46
N ARG A 69 8.52 -14.01 -11.38
CA ARG A 69 8.56 -12.97 -10.35
C ARG A 69 9.06 -11.64 -10.92
N ALA A 70 10.11 -11.68 -11.73
CA ALA A 70 10.65 -10.49 -12.37
C ALA A 70 9.63 -9.83 -13.32
N ARG A 71 8.90 -10.64 -14.09
CA ARG A 71 7.86 -10.15 -15.00
C ARG A 71 6.71 -9.49 -14.25
N THR A 72 6.23 -10.13 -13.19
CA THR A 72 5.17 -9.59 -12.33
C THR A 72 5.61 -8.31 -11.66
N SER A 73 6.84 -8.24 -11.15
CA SER A 73 7.40 -7.03 -10.55
C SER A 73 7.41 -5.85 -11.53
N LYS A 74 7.75 -6.10 -12.79
CA LYS A 74 7.72 -5.06 -13.84
C LYS A 74 6.30 -4.56 -14.10
N VAL A 75 5.33 -5.45 -14.16
CA VAL A 75 3.92 -5.08 -14.34
C VAL A 75 3.43 -4.25 -13.15
N LEU A 76 3.72 -4.68 -11.93
CA LEU A 76 3.35 -3.93 -10.73
C LEU A 76 4.03 -2.56 -10.68
N ALA A 77 5.30 -2.49 -11.06
CA ALA A 77 6.03 -1.21 -11.16
C ALA A 77 5.36 -0.25 -12.14
N ALA A 78 4.90 -0.75 -13.29
CA ALA A 78 4.17 0.05 -14.26
C ALA A 78 2.86 0.58 -13.67
N PHE A 79 2.13 -0.25 -12.91
CA PHE A 79 0.91 0.17 -12.23
C PHE A 79 1.14 1.27 -11.19
N ILE A 80 2.30 1.28 -10.56
CA ILE A 80 2.67 2.32 -9.57
C ILE A 80 3.10 3.61 -10.28
N VAL A 81 3.82 3.49 -11.40
CA VAL A 81 4.30 4.64 -12.16
C VAL A 81 3.16 5.51 -12.69
N VAL A 82 2.05 4.91 -13.14
CA VAL A 82 0.91 5.65 -13.70
C VAL A 82 0.30 6.62 -12.68
N PRO A 83 -0.12 6.19 -11.47
CA PRO A 83 -0.59 7.14 -10.46
C PRO A 83 0.50 8.08 -9.97
N GLY A 84 1.77 7.66 -9.97
CA GLY A 84 2.90 8.52 -9.66
C GLY A 84 3.04 9.70 -10.62
N ILE A 85 2.91 9.44 -11.91
CA ILE A 85 2.92 10.49 -12.94
C ILE A 85 1.71 11.41 -12.75
N ALA A 86 0.53 10.86 -12.48
CA ALA A 86 -0.68 11.63 -12.24
C ALA A 86 -0.50 12.57 -11.03
N THR A 87 0.17 12.10 -9.97
CA THR A 87 0.49 12.91 -8.80
C THR A 87 1.43 14.06 -9.14
N LEU A 88 2.48 13.80 -9.91
CA LEU A 88 3.42 14.83 -10.37
C LEU A 88 2.71 15.87 -11.24
N TRP A 89 1.82 15.43 -12.12
CA TRP A 89 1.04 16.33 -12.94
C TRP A 89 0.15 17.24 -12.09
N THR A 90 -0.57 16.66 -11.12
CA THR A 90 -1.42 17.42 -10.19
C THR A 90 -0.60 18.41 -9.38
N ALA A 91 0.59 18.03 -8.92
CA ALA A 91 1.50 18.92 -8.21
C ALA A 91 1.92 20.10 -9.09
N TRP A 92 2.23 19.82 -10.34
CA TRP A 92 2.58 20.87 -11.31
C TRP A 92 1.46 21.86 -11.53
N GLU A 93 0.23 21.37 -11.76
CA GLU A 93 -0.95 22.22 -11.93
C GLU A 93 -1.20 23.10 -10.70
N LYS A 94 -1.05 22.54 -9.50
CA LYS A 94 -1.23 23.28 -8.25
C LYS A 94 -0.16 24.33 -8.01
N PHE A 95 1.02 24.14 -8.54
CA PHE A 95 2.07 25.17 -8.48
C PHE A 95 1.65 26.44 -9.21
N GLY A 96 0.93 26.29 -10.35
CA GLY A 96 0.39 27.41 -11.11
C GLY A 96 -0.89 28.00 -10.52
N ASN A 97 -1.66 27.21 -9.78
CA ASN A 97 -2.95 27.60 -9.20
C ASN A 97 -3.10 27.04 -7.79
N PRO A 98 -2.44 27.63 -6.78
CA PRO A 98 -2.50 27.11 -5.42
C PRO A 98 -3.91 27.30 -4.84
N ALA A 99 -4.58 26.17 -4.60
CA ALA A 99 -5.83 26.11 -3.87
C ALA A 99 -5.65 25.16 -2.69
N PRO A 100 -5.82 25.62 -1.44
CA PRO A 100 -5.67 24.73 -0.30
C PRO A 100 -6.75 23.65 -0.32
N PRO A 101 -6.39 22.38 0.00
CA PRO A 101 -7.36 21.30 0.08
C PRO A 101 -8.30 21.51 1.27
N GLU A 102 -9.45 20.86 1.24
CA GLU A 102 -10.42 20.93 2.32
C GLU A 102 -9.83 20.29 3.60
N PRO A 103 -9.68 21.06 4.71
CA PRO A 103 -8.90 20.58 5.88
C PRO A 103 -9.53 19.42 6.60
N TRP A 104 -10.84 19.33 6.65
CA TRP A 104 -11.55 18.27 7.35
C TRP A 104 -11.32 16.92 6.67
N LEU A 105 -11.53 16.85 5.35
CA LEU A 105 -11.33 15.62 4.60
C LEU A 105 -9.85 15.21 4.58
N LEU A 106 -8.95 16.17 4.47
CA LEU A 106 -7.52 15.92 4.53
C LEU A 106 -7.13 15.30 5.88
N SER A 107 -7.58 15.89 6.98
CA SER A 107 -7.26 15.44 8.33
C SER A 107 -7.88 14.09 8.65
N ALA A 108 -9.15 13.89 8.30
CA ALA A 108 -9.86 12.63 8.55
C ALA A 108 -9.23 11.48 7.77
N THR A 109 -8.92 11.72 6.50
CA THR A 109 -8.30 10.70 5.64
C THR A 109 -6.87 10.38 6.08
N GLY A 110 -6.10 11.41 6.44
CA GLY A 110 -4.76 11.23 6.99
C GLY A 110 -4.74 10.48 8.32
N LEU A 111 -5.70 10.74 9.19
CA LEU A 111 -5.83 10.00 10.45
C LEU A 111 -6.18 8.54 10.19
N GLY A 112 -7.09 8.26 9.26
CA GLY A 112 -7.40 6.91 8.82
C GLY A 112 -6.18 6.19 8.25
N ALA A 113 -5.35 6.88 7.48
CA ALA A 113 -4.09 6.37 6.95
C ALA A 113 -3.16 5.93 8.08
N LEU A 114 -3.02 6.78 9.10
CA LEU A 114 -2.21 6.46 10.28
C LEU A 114 -2.71 5.20 10.99
N VAL A 115 -4.01 5.07 11.16
CA VAL A 115 -4.63 3.90 11.79
C VAL A 115 -4.35 2.63 10.98
N VAL A 116 -4.50 2.68 9.67
CA VAL A 116 -4.22 1.54 8.78
C VAL A 116 -2.73 1.16 8.83
N ASN A 117 -1.84 2.14 8.75
CA ASN A 117 -0.39 1.91 8.81
C ASN A 117 0.03 1.27 10.13
N VAL A 118 -0.43 1.82 11.25
CA VAL A 118 -0.12 1.28 12.58
C VAL A 118 -0.72 -0.13 12.74
N GLY A 119 -1.96 -0.33 12.32
CA GLY A 119 -2.61 -1.64 12.36
C GLY A 119 -1.85 -2.69 11.55
N CYS A 120 -1.45 -2.36 10.33
CA CYS A 120 -0.65 -3.24 9.48
C CYS A 120 0.73 -3.54 10.10
N ALA A 121 1.40 -2.51 10.63
CA ALA A 121 2.69 -2.67 11.29
C ALA A 121 2.61 -3.59 12.51
N LEU A 122 1.58 -3.43 13.33
CA LEU A 122 1.36 -4.29 14.50
C LEU A 122 1.04 -5.73 14.09
N LEU A 123 0.25 -5.91 13.06
CA LEU A 123 -0.07 -7.24 12.55
C LEU A 123 1.18 -7.97 12.04
N LEU A 124 2.01 -7.29 11.25
CA LEU A 124 3.26 -7.86 10.74
C LEU A 124 4.26 -8.10 11.86
N ALA A 125 4.37 -7.18 12.83
CA ALA A 125 5.25 -7.32 13.99
C ALA A 125 4.90 -8.54 14.84
N ARG A 126 3.61 -8.83 14.99
CA ARG A 126 3.13 -10.00 15.73
C ARG A 126 3.70 -11.30 15.17
N TYR A 127 3.77 -11.44 13.84
CA TYR A 127 4.31 -12.64 13.18
C TYR A 127 5.83 -12.62 13.09
N ARG A 128 6.44 -11.45 13.07
CA ARG A 128 7.88 -11.27 13.07
C ARG A 128 8.52 -11.78 14.37
N HIS A 129 7.85 -11.58 15.49
CA HIS A 129 8.30 -12.12 16.78
C HIS A 129 8.21 -13.64 16.87
N HIS A 130 7.32 -14.27 16.11
CA HIS A 130 7.14 -15.71 16.09
C HIS A 130 8.14 -16.43 15.20
N SER A 131 8.67 -15.79 14.16
CA SER A 131 9.68 -16.38 13.30
C SER A 131 11.10 -16.29 13.86
N GLY A 132 11.29 -15.64 14.98
CA GLY A 132 12.40 -15.76 15.95
C GLY A 132 13.84 -15.73 15.45
N SER A 133 14.15 -15.35 14.24
CA SER A 133 15.50 -15.50 13.75
C SER A 133 15.83 -14.64 12.55
N LEU A 134 15.61 -13.38 12.69
CA LEU A 134 16.28 -12.48 11.73
C LEU A 134 16.76 -11.24 12.42
#